data_0970e39585cc3a77e26e926c9e4391d4
#
_entry.id   0970e39585cc3a77e26e926c9e4391d4
#
_cell.length_a   1.000
_cell.length_b   1.000
_cell.length_c   1.000
_cell.angle_alpha   90.00
_cell.angle_beta   90.00
_cell.angle_gamma   90.00
#
_symmetry.space_group_name_H-M   'P 1'
#
loop_
_entity.id
_entity.type
_entity.pdbx_description
1 polymer ?
#
loop_
_entity_poly.entity_id
_entity_poly.type
_entity_poly.pdbx_seq_one_letter_code
_entity_poly.pdbx_strand_id
1 'polypeptide(L)'
;MQRTTRLIGRTQERLATGLKVNSAIDDALAFFKARNLNSRASDLMSIKDNITDGINIIKASIQGLESVESILKQMKALGLTAITTPESATRAKIASQFNELRSQVDNLIEDANFNGVNLLKNSVAAFRPGSDTLTVKFNERTEPTAINQLVISGLSTTDFNSILARSALATGTAGTTTVWGQTGTAAITAINRALRAIDSALVTVRLSAQTFGTRSSLLEIRRSFTENIVNTLKGGAADLVNADLNEESANLLSLQTRQQLGTVSLSIAQQSEQAILRLFG
;
A
#
# COMPACT_ATOMS: atom_id res chain seq x y z
N MET A 1 -7.67 57.15 7.81
CA MET A 1 -8.87 56.43 7.36
C MET A 1 -8.57 55.42 6.25
N GLN A 2 -8.09 55.75 5.06
CA GLN A 2 -7.84 54.80 3.95
C GLN A 2 -6.90 53.63 4.32
N ARG A 3 -5.86 53.86 5.14
CA ARG A 3 -4.96 52.79 5.58
C ARG A 3 -5.69 51.77 6.50
N THR A 4 -6.54 52.30 7.41
CA THR A 4 -7.31 51.42 8.34
C THR A 4 -8.31 50.58 7.55
N THR A 5 -9.01 51.14 6.57
CA THR A 5 -9.96 50.41 5.71
C THR A 5 -9.26 49.28 4.90
N ARG A 6 -8.05 49.56 4.36
CA ARG A 6 -7.27 48.50 3.68
C ARG A 6 -6.82 47.39 4.64
N LEU A 7 -6.43 47.73 5.87
CA LEU A 7 -6.07 46.72 6.90
C LEU A 7 -7.28 45.89 7.28
N ILE A 8 -8.45 46.48 7.47
CA ILE A 8 -9.72 45.77 7.73
C ILE A 8 -10.01 44.78 6.60
N GLY A 9 -9.95 45.19 5.34
CA GLY A 9 -10.19 44.32 4.20
C GLY A 9 -9.21 43.12 4.19
N ARG A 10 -7.92 43.37 4.43
CA ARG A 10 -6.91 42.28 4.50
C ARG A 10 -7.17 41.32 5.66
N THR A 11 -7.52 41.79 6.85
CA THR A 11 -7.84 40.94 8.00
C THR A 11 -9.13 40.15 7.76
N GLN A 12 -10.14 40.75 7.11
CA GLN A 12 -11.36 40.05 6.69
C GLN A 12 -11.07 38.94 5.67
N GLU A 13 -10.20 39.19 4.68
CA GLU A 13 -9.77 38.18 3.73
C GLU A 13 -9.06 37.02 4.40
N ARG A 14 -8.14 37.31 5.34
CA ARG A 14 -7.45 36.26 6.13
C ARG A 14 -8.39 35.47 7.02
N LEU A 15 -9.38 36.10 7.62
CA LEU A 15 -10.42 35.41 8.38
C LEU A 15 -11.33 34.55 7.51
N ALA A 16 -11.66 35.04 6.31
CA ALA A 16 -12.50 34.30 5.38
C ALA A 16 -11.78 33.08 4.74
N THR A 17 -10.48 33.24 4.43
CA THR A 17 -9.68 32.18 3.79
C THR A 17 -8.99 31.26 4.81
N GLY A 18 -8.80 31.72 6.05
CA GLY A 18 -7.96 31.05 7.06
C GLY A 18 -6.46 31.13 6.78
N LEU A 19 -6.04 31.95 5.80
CA LEU A 19 -4.66 32.04 5.33
C LEU A 19 -4.08 33.44 5.60
N LYS A 20 -2.88 33.48 6.17
CA LYS A 20 -2.08 34.73 6.25
C LYS A 20 -1.35 35.04 4.94
N VAL A 21 -1.06 33.97 4.14
CA VAL A 21 -0.42 34.05 2.82
C VAL A 21 -1.31 33.33 1.84
N ASN A 22 -2.13 34.07 1.10
CA ASN A 22 -3.07 33.55 0.11
C ASN A 22 -2.45 33.49 -1.29
N SER A 23 -1.49 34.36 -1.57
CA SER A 23 -0.85 34.48 -2.88
C SER A 23 0.65 34.75 -2.77
N ALA A 24 1.38 34.59 -3.88
CA ALA A 24 2.80 34.94 -3.98
C ALA A 24 3.07 36.44 -3.77
N ILE A 25 2.04 37.30 -3.87
CA ILE A 25 2.16 38.76 -3.66
C ILE A 25 2.25 39.06 -2.15
N ASP A 26 1.62 38.24 -1.31
CA ASP A 26 1.63 38.44 0.15
C ASP A 26 2.99 38.09 0.77
N ASP A 27 3.52 36.89 0.43
CA ASP A 27 4.87 36.42 0.76
C ASP A 27 5.26 35.31 -0.24
N ALA A 28 6.10 35.68 -1.20
CA ALA A 28 6.54 34.74 -2.25
C ALA A 28 7.32 33.54 -1.66
N LEU A 29 8.16 33.78 -0.67
CA LEU A 29 8.98 32.72 -0.07
C LEU A 29 8.14 31.70 0.68
N ALA A 30 7.25 32.13 1.55
CA ALA A 30 6.35 31.29 2.31
C ALA A 30 5.39 30.55 1.37
N PHE A 31 4.80 31.24 0.38
CA PHE A 31 3.89 30.66 -0.60
C PHE A 31 4.54 29.52 -1.40
N PHE A 32 5.72 29.75 -2.00
CA PHE A 32 6.37 28.72 -2.80
C PHE A 32 6.93 27.57 -1.95
N LYS A 33 7.42 27.84 -0.73
CA LYS A 33 7.80 26.79 0.20
C LYS A 33 6.61 25.89 0.59
N ALA A 34 5.49 26.48 0.97
CA ALA A 34 4.28 25.73 1.30
C ALA A 34 3.78 24.90 0.11
N ARG A 35 3.80 25.49 -1.09
CA ARG A 35 3.42 24.80 -2.33
C ARG A 35 4.33 23.60 -2.62
N ASN A 36 5.65 23.75 -2.46
CA ASN A 36 6.60 22.66 -2.64
C ASN A 36 6.39 21.54 -1.60
N LEU A 37 6.14 21.89 -0.35
CA LEU A 37 5.83 20.90 0.70
C LEU A 37 4.55 20.14 0.40
N ASN A 38 3.49 20.84 -0.05
CA ASN A 38 2.23 20.23 -0.43
C ASN A 38 2.36 19.33 -1.67
N SER A 39 3.11 19.75 -2.69
CA SER A 39 3.38 18.92 -3.87
C SER A 39 4.10 17.63 -3.48
N ARG A 40 5.15 17.74 -2.66
CA ARG A 40 5.89 16.59 -2.16
C ARG A 40 5.02 15.69 -1.28
N ALA A 41 4.14 16.27 -0.45
CA ALA A 41 3.19 15.50 0.35
C ALA A 41 2.21 14.72 -0.54
N SER A 42 1.74 15.32 -1.66
CA SER A 42 0.89 14.65 -2.64
C SER A 42 1.59 13.49 -3.34
N ASP A 43 2.85 13.66 -3.75
CA ASP A 43 3.65 12.62 -4.38
C ASP A 43 3.86 11.43 -3.41
N LEU A 44 4.17 11.73 -2.15
CA LEU A 44 4.32 10.70 -1.11
C LEU A 44 2.98 10.02 -0.76
N MET A 45 1.83 10.68 -0.89
CA MET A 45 0.53 10.03 -0.75
C MET A 45 0.31 8.98 -1.84
N SER A 46 0.63 9.30 -3.09
CA SER A 46 0.56 8.34 -4.20
C SER A 46 1.48 7.13 -3.97
N ILE A 47 2.68 7.38 -3.41
CA ILE A 47 3.61 6.31 -3.01
C ILE A 47 3.03 5.46 -1.88
N LYS A 48 2.40 6.06 -0.87
CA LYS A 48 1.71 5.33 0.22
C LYS A 48 0.62 4.41 -0.32
N ASP A 49 -0.14 4.88 -1.31
CA ASP A 49 -1.19 4.07 -1.93
C ASP A 49 -0.59 2.87 -2.70
N ASN A 50 0.50 3.08 -3.45
CA ASN A 50 1.25 1.99 -4.08
C ASN A 50 1.84 0.98 -3.08
N ILE A 51 2.29 1.44 -1.91
CA ILE A 51 2.74 0.56 -0.82
C ILE A 51 1.56 -0.27 -0.29
N THR A 52 0.38 0.34 -0.15
CA THR A 52 -0.83 -0.34 0.29
C THR A 52 -1.27 -1.42 -0.70
N ASP A 53 -1.22 -1.14 -1.99
CA ASP A 53 -1.46 -2.14 -3.03
C ASP A 53 -0.45 -3.29 -2.96
N GLY A 54 0.82 -2.96 -2.75
CA GLY A 54 1.86 -3.98 -2.54
C GLY A 54 1.59 -4.88 -1.34
N ILE A 55 1.12 -4.33 -0.23
CA ILE A 55 0.69 -5.10 0.96
C ILE A 55 -0.48 -6.03 0.61
N ASN A 56 -1.46 -5.55 -0.16
CA ASN A 56 -2.63 -6.34 -0.56
C ASN A 56 -2.24 -7.51 -1.49
N ILE A 57 -1.31 -7.27 -2.43
CA ILE A 57 -0.76 -8.33 -3.29
C ILE A 57 -0.08 -9.42 -2.45
N ILE A 58 0.73 -9.04 -1.48
CA ILE A 58 1.39 -10.00 -0.58
C ILE A 58 0.37 -10.76 0.27
N LYS A 59 -0.64 -10.07 0.82
CA LYS A 59 -1.72 -10.71 1.60
C LYS A 59 -2.49 -11.74 0.78
N ALA A 60 -2.85 -11.41 -0.46
CA ALA A 60 -3.49 -12.36 -1.37
C ALA A 60 -2.61 -13.59 -1.63
N SER A 61 -1.29 -13.37 -1.80
CA SER A 61 -0.33 -14.46 -1.98
C SER A 61 -0.19 -15.34 -0.74
N ILE A 62 -0.19 -14.77 0.47
CA ILE A 62 -0.16 -15.53 1.74
C ILE A 62 -1.43 -16.37 1.88
N GLN A 63 -2.62 -15.81 1.61
CA GLN A 63 -3.89 -16.54 1.65
C GLN A 63 -3.90 -17.70 0.64
N GLY A 64 -3.34 -17.49 -0.56
CA GLY A 64 -3.14 -18.56 -1.53
C GLY A 64 -2.25 -19.68 -0.99
N LEU A 65 -1.11 -19.33 -0.35
CA LEU A 65 -0.22 -20.32 0.25
C LEU A 65 -0.86 -21.11 1.42
N GLU A 66 -1.65 -20.45 2.27
CA GLU A 66 -2.39 -21.10 3.36
C GLU A 66 -3.42 -22.10 2.81
N SER A 67 -4.11 -21.73 1.74
CA SER A 67 -5.06 -22.62 1.05
C SER A 67 -4.34 -23.82 0.43
N VAL A 68 -3.20 -23.60 -0.22
CA VAL A 68 -2.33 -24.65 -0.76
C VAL A 68 -1.83 -25.56 0.37
N GLU A 69 -1.39 -25.01 1.52
CA GLU A 69 -0.98 -25.82 2.68
C GLU A 69 -2.10 -26.75 3.17
N SER A 70 -3.33 -26.26 3.19
CA SER A 70 -4.50 -27.05 3.60
C SER A 70 -4.74 -28.24 2.63
N ILE A 71 -4.66 -28.00 1.33
CA ILE A 71 -4.80 -29.09 0.34
C ILE A 71 -3.63 -30.07 0.42
N LEU A 72 -2.40 -29.61 0.59
CA LEU A 72 -1.23 -30.48 0.75
C LEU A 72 -1.37 -31.40 1.98
N LYS A 73 -1.94 -30.91 3.07
CA LYS A 73 -2.25 -31.74 4.25
C LYS A 73 -3.29 -32.82 3.94
N GLN A 74 -4.33 -32.50 3.16
CA GLN A 74 -5.32 -33.48 2.71
C GLN A 74 -4.69 -34.53 1.77
N MET A 75 -3.85 -34.08 0.82
CA MET A 75 -3.10 -35.00 -0.05
C MET A 75 -2.18 -35.93 0.76
N LYS A 76 -1.53 -35.43 1.83
CA LYS A 76 -0.72 -36.24 2.73
C LYS A 76 -1.56 -37.30 3.43
N ALA A 77 -2.73 -36.96 3.93
CA ALA A 77 -3.66 -37.90 4.57
C ALA A 77 -4.09 -39.00 3.59
N LEU A 78 -4.43 -38.67 2.34
CA LEU A 78 -4.73 -39.66 1.29
C LEU A 78 -3.53 -40.57 1.00
N GLY A 79 -2.32 -40.04 0.94
CA GLY A 79 -1.10 -40.85 0.77
C GLY A 79 -0.87 -41.83 1.92
N LEU A 80 -1.07 -41.41 3.16
CA LEU A 80 -0.97 -42.29 4.34
C LEU A 80 -2.04 -43.39 4.33
N THR A 81 -3.29 -43.06 3.96
CA THR A 81 -4.37 -44.01 3.77
C THR A 81 -4.05 -45.03 2.66
N ALA A 82 -3.46 -44.55 1.56
CA ALA A 82 -3.08 -45.47 0.46
C ALA A 82 -2.00 -46.49 0.86
N ILE A 83 -1.05 -46.12 1.73
CA ILE A 83 -0.03 -47.08 2.21
C ILE A 83 -0.66 -48.20 3.03
N THR A 84 -1.64 -47.90 3.86
CA THR A 84 -2.28 -48.87 4.76
C THR A 84 -3.38 -49.68 4.04
N THR A 85 -3.78 -49.32 2.83
CA THR A 85 -4.80 -49.99 2.05
C THR A 85 -4.19 -51.14 1.24
N PRO A 86 -4.54 -52.42 1.49
CA PRO A 86 -3.97 -53.57 0.80
C PRO A 86 -4.55 -53.73 -0.61
N GLU A 87 -5.79 -53.30 -0.82
CA GLU A 87 -6.53 -53.52 -2.08
C GLU A 87 -6.11 -52.51 -3.19
N SER A 88 -5.70 -53.04 -4.33
CA SER A 88 -5.17 -52.22 -5.43
C SER A 88 -6.25 -51.31 -6.08
N ALA A 89 -7.49 -51.80 -6.16
CA ALA A 89 -8.59 -51.00 -6.73
C ALA A 89 -8.93 -49.78 -5.83
N THR A 90 -8.92 -49.95 -4.54
CA THR A 90 -9.16 -48.87 -3.59
C THR A 90 -7.98 -47.86 -3.59
N ARG A 91 -6.72 -48.33 -3.67
CA ARG A 91 -5.55 -47.45 -3.85
C ARG A 91 -5.64 -46.64 -5.16
N ALA A 92 -6.14 -47.22 -6.25
CA ALA A 92 -6.36 -46.50 -7.52
C ALA A 92 -7.37 -45.35 -7.35
N LYS A 93 -8.47 -45.56 -6.62
CA LYS A 93 -9.46 -44.53 -6.33
C LYS A 93 -8.85 -43.40 -5.47
N ILE A 94 -8.06 -43.75 -4.45
CA ILE A 94 -7.33 -42.75 -3.60
C ILE A 94 -6.35 -41.94 -4.46
N ALA A 95 -5.66 -42.56 -5.40
CA ALA A 95 -4.76 -41.88 -6.31
C ALA A 95 -5.49 -40.89 -7.26
N SER A 96 -6.73 -41.23 -7.69
CA SER A 96 -7.57 -40.30 -8.47
C SER A 96 -7.90 -39.06 -7.64
N GLN A 97 -8.38 -39.25 -6.41
CA GLN A 97 -8.66 -38.12 -5.50
C GLN A 97 -7.40 -37.28 -5.21
N PHE A 98 -6.25 -37.92 -5.05
CA PHE A 98 -4.98 -37.23 -4.88
C PHE A 98 -4.63 -36.35 -6.10
N ASN A 99 -4.85 -36.85 -7.31
CA ASN A 99 -4.61 -36.08 -8.54
C ASN A 99 -5.62 -34.93 -8.71
N GLU A 100 -6.87 -35.11 -8.31
CA GLU A 100 -7.86 -34.02 -8.26
C GLU A 100 -7.41 -32.90 -7.32
N LEU A 101 -7.00 -33.22 -6.10
CA LEU A 101 -6.47 -32.23 -5.15
C LEU A 101 -5.22 -31.52 -5.69
N ARG A 102 -4.35 -32.27 -6.40
CA ARG A 102 -3.18 -31.64 -7.05
C ARG A 102 -3.58 -30.61 -8.11
N SER A 103 -4.59 -30.94 -8.93
CA SER A 103 -5.12 -29.98 -9.91
C SER A 103 -5.74 -28.74 -9.22
N GLN A 104 -6.35 -28.91 -8.06
CA GLN A 104 -6.85 -27.78 -7.26
C GLN A 104 -5.72 -26.89 -6.73
N VAL A 105 -4.55 -27.47 -6.37
CA VAL A 105 -3.37 -26.66 -6.01
C VAL A 105 -2.91 -25.81 -7.19
N ASP A 106 -2.87 -26.39 -8.41
CA ASP A 106 -2.53 -25.65 -9.63
C ASP A 106 -3.49 -24.47 -9.84
N ASN A 107 -4.80 -24.71 -9.74
CA ASN A 107 -5.83 -23.69 -9.89
C ASN A 107 -5.72 -22.58 -8.84
N LEU A 108 -5.55 -22.94 -7.55
CA LEU A 108 -5.37 -21.95 -6.46
C LEU A 108 -4.15 -21.07 -6.67
N ILE A 109 -3.06 -21.61 -7.17
CA ILE A 109 -1.86 -20.84 -7.49
C ILE A 109 -2.13 -19.86 -8.63
N GLU A 110 -2.94 -20.25 -9.62
CA GLU A 110 -3.34 -19.35 -10.72
C GLU A 110 -4.31 -18.26 -10.26
N ASP A 111 -5.22 -18.59 -9.36
CA ASP A 111 -6.25 -17.68 -8.83
C ASP A 111 -5.69 -16.66 -7.81
N ALA A 112 -4.54 -16.92 -7.21
CA ALA A 112 -3.90 -16.03 -6.23
C ALA A 112 -3.32 -14.75 -6.86
N ASN A 113 -4.17 -14.03 -7.58
CA ASN A 113 -3.86 -12.83 -8.33
C ASN A 113 -4.51 -11.61 -7.66
N PHE A 114 -3.78 -10.53 -7.52
CA PHE A 114 -4.31 -9.24 -7.12
C PHE A 114 -3.79 -8.16 -8.07
N ASN A 115 -4.71 -7.43 -8.70
CA ASN A 115 -4.42 -6.33 -9.63
C ASN A 115 -3.44 -6.70 -10.77
N GLY A 116 -3.54 -7.95 -11.29
CA GLY A 116 -2.70 -8.45 -12.38
C GLY A 116 -1.33 -8.99 -11.97
N VAL A 117 -0.98 -8.91 -10.67
CA VAL A 117 0.27 -9.47 -10.13
C VAL A 117 -0.02 -10.76 -9.36
N ASN A 118 0.72 -11.81 -9.67
CA ASN A 118 0.63 -13.11 -9.00
C ASN A 118 2.04 -13.55 -8.57
N LEU A 119 2.34 -13.47 -7.28
CA LEU A 119 3.64 -13.85 -6.73
C LEU A 119 3.79 -15.37 -6.52
N LEU A 120 2.71 -16.16 -6.72
CA LEU A 120 2.75 -17.61 -6.60
C LEU A 120 3.00 -18.29 -7.93
N LYS A 121 2.72 -17.61 -9.04
CA LYS A 121 2.85 -18.15 -10.40
C LYS A 121 4.24 -17.83 -10.94
N ASN A 122 5.02 -18.88 -11.22
CA ASN A 122 6.26 -18.76 -11.99
C ASN A 122 6.07 -19.42 -13.34
N SER A 123 5.92 -18.60 -14.38
CA SER A 123 5.80 -19.09 -15.76
C SER A 123 7.15 -19.04 -16.46
N VAL A 124 7.88 -20.14 -16.44
CA VAL A 124 9.16 -20.29 -17.17
C VAL A 124 8.95 -20.23 -18.69
N ALA A 125 7.73 -20.50 -19.18
CA ALA A 125 7.44 -20.60 -20.62
C ALA A 125 6.90 -19.29 -21.24
N ALA A 126 6.47 -18.32 -20.44
CA ALA A 126 6.00 -17.03 -20.93
C ALA A 126 6.44 -15.95 -19.93
N PHE A 127 7.71 -15.59 -20.00
CA PHE A 127 8.21 -14.40 -19.30
C PHE A 127 7.40 -13.17 -19.76
N ARG A 128 6.41 -12.82 -18.98
CA ARG A 128 5.80 -11.49 -19.04
C ARG A 128 6.50 -10.66 -17.98
N PRO A 129 7.34 -9.67 -18.37
CA PRO A 129 7.95 -8.77 -17.41
C PRO A 129 6.82 -8.10 -16.63
N GLY A 130 6.75 -8.35 -15.32
CA GLY A 130 5.82 -7.68 -14.43
C GLY A 130 4.72 -8.53 -13.77
N SER A 131 4.52 -9.80 -14.12
CA SER A 131 3.47 -10.63 -13.47
C SER A 131 3.93 -11.35 -12.19
N ASP A 132 5.23 -11.66 -12.07
CA ASP A 132 5.79 -12.45 -10.97
C ASP A 132 6.66 -11.62 -10.02
N THR A 133 6.79 -10.32 -10.28
CA THR A 133 7.64 -9.43 -9.50
C THR A 133 6.88 -8.19 -9.11
N LEU A 134 6.80 -7.93 -7.83
CA LEU A 134 6.24 -6.72 -7.27
C LEU A 134 7.36 -5.74 -6.97
N THR A 135 7.31 -4.56 -7.61
CA THR A 135 8.24 -3.46 -7.34
C THR A 135 7.49 -2.34 -6.64
N VAL A 136 7.84 -2.06 -5.39
CA VAL A 136 7.25 -0.99 -4.59
C VAL A 136 8.29 0.12 -4.41
N LYS A 137 8.01 1.32 -4.94
CA LYS A 137 8.84 2.50 -4.76
C LYS A 137 8.54 3.18 -3.44
N PHE A 138 9.56 3.79 -2.80
CA PHE A 138 9.46 4.46 -1.50
C PHE A 138 9.79 5.95 -1.55
N ASN A 139 10.22 6.46 -2.70
CA ASN A 139 10.55 7.87 -2.87
C ASN A 139 10.07 8.38 -4.23
N GLU A 140 9.95 9.71 -4.32
CA GLU A 140 9.53 10.44 -5.50
C GLU A 140 10.63 10.61 -6.57
N ARG A 141 11.87 10.13 -6.31
CA ARG A 141 13.01 10.32 -7.20
C ARG A 141 12.93 9.40 -8.40
N THR A 142 13.26 9.93 -9.57
CA THR A 142 13.26 9.22 -10.85
C THR A 142 14.65 8.81 -11.32
N GLU A 143 15.72 9.39 -10.73
CA GLU A 143 17.08 9.06 -11.09
C GLU A 143 17.42 7.61 -10.73
N PRO A 144 18.00 6.81 -11.66
CA PRO A 144 18.22 5.37 -11.46
C PRO A 144 19.03 5.02 -10.22
N THR A 145 19.98 5.88 -9.83
CA THR A 145 20.86 5.70 -8.66
C THR A 145 20.22 6.16 -7.34
N ALA A 146 19.08 6.87 -7.41
CA ALA A 146 18.43 7.47 -6.25
C ALA A 146 17.04 6.86 -5.95
N ILE A 147 16.59 5.88 -6.74
CA ILE A 147 15.32 5.18 -6.52
C ILE A 147 15.48 4.27 -5.29
N ASN A 148 14.68 4.54 -4.26
CA ASN A 148 14.53 3.63 -3.13
C ASN A 148 13.28 2.78 -3.37
N GLN A 149 13.49 1.49 -3.62
CA GLN A 149 12.42 0.55 -3.94
C GLN A 149 12.67 -0.81 -3.29
N LEU A 150 11.59 -1.54 -3.02
CA LEU A 150 11.63 -2.94 -2.65
C LEU A 150 11.15 -3.76 -3.85
N VAL A 151 12.00 -4.67 -4.30
CA VAL A 151 11.64 -5.65 -5.31
C VAL A 151 11.33 -6.97 -4.62
N ILE A 152 10.13 -7.45 -4.81
CA ILE A 152 9.65 -8.71 -4.26
C ILE A 152 9.44 -9.65 -5.44
N SER A 153 10.35 -10.59 -5.59
CA SER A 153 10.19 -11.67 -6.55
C SER A 153 9.20 -12.70 -6.01
N GLY A 154 8.37 -13.23 -6.87
CA GLY A 154 7.50 -14.35 -6.57
C GLY A 154 8.27 -15.64 -6.26
N LEU A 155 7.57 -16.74 -6.18
CA LEU A 155 8.16 -18.07 -5.97
C LEU A 155 9.15 -18.39 -7.07
N SER A 156 10.31 -18.97 -6.71
CA SER A 156 11.24 -19.49 -7.71
C SER A 156 10.67 -20.71 -8.44
N THR A 157 11.19 -21.01 -9.64
CA THR A 157 10.82 -22.22 -10.37
C THR A 157 11.03 -23.50 -9.53
N THR A 158 12.07 -23.52 -8.72
CA THR A 158 12.39 -24.65 -7.82
C THR A 158 11.34 -24.77 -6.73
N ASP A 159 10.94 -23.67 -6.10
CA ASP A 159 9.92 -23.63 -5.05
C ASP A 159 8.56 -24.04 -5.62
N PHE A 160 8.19 -23.47 -6.78
CA PHE A 160 6.97 -23.81 -7.47
C PHE A 160 6.88 -25.30 -7.85
N ASN A 161 7.94 -25.88 -8.43
CA ASN A 161 8.01 -27.30 -8.75
C ASN A 161 7.98 -28.17 -7.48
N SER A 162 8.55 -27.70 -6.38
CA SER A 162 8.49 -28.37 -5.09
C SER A 162 7.05 -28.40 -4.54
N ILE A 163 6.35 -27.25 -4.57
CA ILE A 163 4.95 -27.13 -4.12
C ILE A 163 4.03 -28.05 -4.93
N LEU A 164 4.21 -28.11 -6.25
CA LEU A 164 3.44 -28.97 -7.13
C LEU A 164 3.89 -30.43 -7.05
N ALA A 165 4.99 -30.73 -6.36
CA ALA A 165 5.63 -32.04 -6.34
C ALA A 165 5.85 -32.63 -7.76
N ARG A 166 5.97 -31.76 -8.78
CA ARG A 166 6.02 -32.15 -10.19
C ARG A 166 7.14 -33.12 -10.50
N SER A 167 8.33 -32.93 -9.90
CA SER A 167 9.48 -33.78 -10.15
C SER A 167 9.33 -35.19 -9.54
N ALA A 168 8.61 -35.30 -8.42
CA ALA A 168 8.42 -36.59 -7.75
C ALA A 168 7.20 -37.39 -8.29
N LEU A 169 6.22 -36.67 -8.81
CA LEU A 169 4.99 -37.25 -9.37
C LEU A 169 5.05 -37.42 -10.88
N ALA A 170 5.98 -36.72 -11.59
CA ALA A 170 6.13 -36.71 -13.03
C ALA A 170 6.91 -37.91 -13.62
N THR A 171 7.49 -38.79 -12.79
CA THR A 171 8.26 -39.94 -13.26
C THR A 171 7.39 -41.17 -13.60
N GLY A 172 6.08 -40.98 -13.74
CA GLY A 172 5.18 -41.97 -14.32
C GLY A 172 4.58 -41.41 -15.58
N THR A 173 5.06 -41.79 -16.74
CA THR A 173 4.40 -41.59 -18.02
C THR A 173 2.94 -42.01 -17.87
N ALA A 174 2.01 -41.05 -18.10
CA ALA A 174 0.56 -41.27 -18.04
C ALA A 174 0.02 -41.88 -16.73
N GLY A 175 -0.14 -41.00 -15.73
CA GLY A 175 -1.04 -41.24 -14.61
C GLY A 175 -0.43 -41.94 -13.40
N THR A 176 -0.14 -41.17 -12.37
CA THR A 176 0.23 -41.64 -11.02
C THR A 176 -0.78 -42.64 -10.44
N THR A 177 -2.02 -42.61 -10.94
CA THR A 177 -3.10 -43.56 -10.64
C THR A 177 -2.78 -44.99 -11.01
N THR A 178 -2.06 -45.25 -12.11
CA THR A 178 -1.70 -46.59 -12.56
C THR A 178 -0.67 -47.23 -11.63
N VAL A 179 0.27 -46.46 -11.08
CA VAL A 179 1.33 -47.00 -10.20
C VAL A 179 0.81 -47.34 -8.80
N TRP A 180 -0.06 -46.51 -8.23
CA TRP A 180 -0.65 -46.77 -6.90
C TRP A 180 -1.62 -47.98 -6.92
N GLY A 181 -2.29 -48.22 -8.03
CA GLY A 181 -3.15 -49.38 -8.26
C GLY A 181 -2.40 -50.66 -8.55
N GLN A 182 -1.06 -50.66 -8.64
CA GLN A 182 -0.28 -51.88 -8.82
C GLN A 182 -0.12 -52.65 -7.53
N THR A 183 0.18 -53.94 -7.63
CA THR A 183 0.50 -54.79 -6.48
C THR A 183 2.00 -54.78 -6.20
N GLY A 184 2.38 -54.86 -4.94
CA GLY A 184 3.77 -55.01 -4.51
C GLY A 184 4.52 -53.71 -4.14
N THR A 185 5.84 -53.82 -4.07
CA THR A 185 6.77 -52.81 -3.56
C THR A 185 6.78 -51.53 -4.42
N ALA A 186 6.45 -51.61 -5.70
CA ALA A 186 6.45 -50.45 -6.61
C ALA A 186 5.42 -49.42 -6.22
N ALA A 187 4.20 -49.83 -5.86
CA ALA A 187 3.15 -48.94 -5.38
C ALA A 187 3.54 -48.22 -4.08
N ILE A 188 4.04 -48.95 -3.11
CA ILE A 188 4.48 -48.42 -1.80
C ILE A 188 5.63 -47.41 -2.00
N THR A 189 6.59 -47.72 -2.87
CA THR A 189 7.70 -46.81 -3.19
C THR A 189 7.23 -45.53 -3.82
N ALA A 190 6.25 -45.58 -4.75
CA ALA A 190 5.68 -44.42 -5.39
C ALA A 190 4.90 -43.53 -4.40
N ILE A 191 4.10 -44.14 -3.51
CA ILE A 191 3.36 -43.41 -2.46
C ILE A 191 4.35 -42.75 -1.48
N ASN A 192 5.38 -43.45 -1.03
CA ASN A 192 6.41 -42.89 -0.15
C ASN A 192 7.18 -41.72 -0.82
N ARG A 193 7.42 -41.77 -2.12
CA ARG A 193 8.01 -40.67 -2.89
C ARG A 193 7.06 -39.47 -2.92
N ALA A 194 5.78 -39.70 -3.16
CA ALA A 194 4.78 -38.62 -3.12
C ALA A 194 4.68 -37.98 -1.74
N LEU A 195 4.68 -38.76 -0.66
CA LEU A 195 4.66 -38.23 0.71
C LEU A 195 5.88 -37.35 1.02
N ARG A 196 7.08 -37.80 0.66
CA ARG A 196 8.30 -36.99 0.81
C ARG A 196 8.23 -35.69 0.00
N ALA A 197 7.69 -35.74 -1.20
CA ALA A 197 7.50 -34.55 -2.02
C ALA A 197 6.52 -33.57 -1.38
N ILE A 198 5.41 -34.06 -0.79
CA ILE A 198 4.46 -33.21 -0.06
C ILE A 198 5.12 -32.61 1.17
N ASP A 199 5.92 -33.36 1.92
CA ASP A 199 6.62 -32.83 3.09
C ASP A 199 7.59 -31.69 2.70
N SER A 200 8.34 -31.86 1.62
CA SER A 200 9.18 -30.80 1.05
C SER A 200 8.35 -29.59 0.61
N ALA A 201 7.22 -29.83 -0.06
CA ALA A 201 6.31 -28.78 -0.48
C ALA A 201 5.74 -27.98 0.70
N LEU A 202 5.33 -28.65 1.76
CA LEU A 202 4.86 -28.01 3.00
C LEU A 202 5.93 -27.11 3.65
N VAL A 203 7.20 -27.55 3.66
CA VAL A 203 8.31 -26.72 4.14
C VAL A 203 8.47 -25.49 3.26
N THR A 204 8.48 -25.65 1.93
CA THR A 204 8.61 -24.54 0.98
C THR A 204 7.47 -23.53 1.12
N VAL A 205 6.22 -23.99 1.20
CA VAL A 205 5.04 -23.11 1.39
C VAL A 205 5.18 -22.28 2.66
N ARG A 206 5.58 -22.88 3.77
CA ARG A 206 5.77 -22.18 5.05
C ARG A 206 6.90 -21.15 4.99
N LEU A 207 8.03 -21.51 4.40
CA LEU A 207 9.17 -20.58 4.23
C LEU A 207 8.78 -19.39 3.33
N SER A 208 8.04 -19.65 2.26
CA SER A 208 7.55 -18.61 1.36
C SER A 208 6.55 -17.69 2.07
N ALA A 209 5.60 -18.26 2.81
CA ALA A 209 4.64 -17.47 3.61
C ALA A 209 5.35 -16.62 4.68
N GLN A 210 6.36 -17.17 5.35
CA GLN A 210 7.18 -16.43 6.32
C GLN A 210 7.93 -15.28 5.64
N THR A 211 8.51 -15.51 4.46
CA THR A 211 9.23 -14.50 3.70
C THR A 211 8.29 -13.37 3.27
N PHE A 212 7.12 -13.71 2.74
CA PHE A 212 6.12 -12.73 2.37
C PHE A 212 5.57 -11.98 3.59
N GLY A 213 5.36 -12.66 4.72
CA GLY A 213 4.97 -12.02 5.98
C GLY A 213 5.98 -10.98 6.45
N THR A 214 7.29 -11.31 6.41
CA THR A 214 8.35 -10.36 6.77
C THR A 214 8.38 -9.15 5.81
N ARG A 215 8.20 -9.38 4.51
CA ARG A 215 8.14 -8.29 3.51
C ARG A 215 6.88 -7.43 3.68
N SER A 216 5.74 -8.02 4.01
CA SER A 216 4.51 -7.29 4.35
C SER A 216 4.70 -6.37 5.56
N SER A 217 5.32 -6.90 6.62
CA SER A 217 5.65 -6.11 7.83
C SER A 217 6.58 -4.94 7.51
N LEU A 218 7.60 -5.16 6.65
CA LEU A 218 8.49 -4.08 6.19
C LEU A 218 7.71 -2.99 5.44
N LEU A 219 6.78 -3.39 4.55
CA LEU A 219 5.93 -2.44 3.82
C LEU A 219 5.00 -1.67 4.76
N GLU A 220 4.45 -2.31 5.80
CA GLU A 220 3.62 -1.64 6.80
C GLU A 220 4.40 -0.57 7.59
N ILE A 221 5.64 -0.86 7.98
CA ILE A 221 6.54 0.10 8.61
C ILE A 221 6.81 1.28 7.64
N ARG A 222 7.08 0.99 6.37
CA ARG A 222 7.32 2.01 5.35
C ARG A 222 6.09 2.86 5.09
N ARG A 223 4.90 2.27 5.04
CA ARG A 223 3.63 2.98 4.90
C ARG A 223 3.42 3.96 6.06
N SER A 224 3.59 3.49 7.29
CA SER A 224 3.46 4.33 8.49
C SER A 224 4.48 5.47 8.50
N PHE A 225 5.73 5.19 8.14
CA PHE A 225 6.76 6.23 8.00
C PHE A 225 6.38 7.27 6.95
N THR A 226 5.93 6.84 5.77
CA THR A 226 5.50 7.74 4.69
C THR A 226 4.32 8.61 5.13
N GLU A 227 3.34 8.04 5.82
CA GLU A 227 2.20 8.77 6.37
C GLU A 227 2.63 9.85 7.38
N ASN A 228 3.55 9.54 8.28
CA ASN A 228 4.10 10.50 9.22
C ASN A 228 4.83 11.65 8.52
N ILE A 229 5.62 11.35 7.48
CA ILE A 229 6.28 12.39 6.67
C ILE A 229 5.24 13.25 5.94
N VAL A 230 4.20 12.67 5.35
CA VAL A 230 3.11 13.42 4.71
C VAL A 230 2.46 14.39 5.70
N ASN A 231 2.16 13.93 6.91
CA ASN A 231 1.55 14.75 7.95
C ASN A 231 2.50 15.89 8.37
N THR A 232 3.78 15.61 8.53
CA THR A 232 4.81 16.63 8.86
C THR A 232 4.93 17.68 7.75
N LEU A 233 4.94 17.26 6.48
CA LEU A 233 5.02 18.18 5.34
C LEU A 233 3.76 19.06 5.24
N LYS A 234 2.57 18.48 5.43
CA LYS A 234 1.31 19.23 5.45
C LYS A 234 1.24 20.21 6.62
N GLY A 235 1.65 19.78 7.82
CA GLY A 235 1.76 20.65 8.99
C GLY A 235 2.71 21.81 8.75
N GLY A 236 3.93 21.52 8.26
CA GLY A 236 4.89 22.58 7.94
C GLY A 236 4.43 23.52 6.80
N ALA A 237 3.67 23.02 5.85
CA ALA A 237 3.05 23.88 4.83
C ALA A 237 1.96 24.78 5.45
N ALA A 238 1.13 24.22 6.33
CA ALA A 238 0.08 24.96 7.03
C ALA A 238 0.67 26.07 7.93
N ASP A 239 1.71 25.79 8.68
CA ASP A 239 2.39 26.76 9.55
C ASP A 239 2.94 27.97 8.77
N LEU A 240 3.32 27.74 7.51
CA LEU A 240 3.82 28.82 6.65
C LEU A 240 2.71 29.74 6.13
N VAL A 241 1.50 29.24 5.90
CA VAL A 241 0.44 29.98 5.19
C VAL A 241 -0.82 30.22 6.00
N ASN A 242 -1.12 29.42 7.03
CA ASN A 242 -2.34 29.59 7.82
C ASN A 242 -2.27 30.81 8.72
N ALA A 243 -3.41 31.47 8.90
CA ALA A 243 -3.58 32.56 9.86
C ALA A 243 -4.06 32.02 11.23
N ASP A 244 -3.62 32.66 12.31
CA ASP A 244 -4.28 32.49 13.60
C ASP A 244 -5.58 33.29 13.61
N LEU A 245 -6.70 32.58 13.55
CA LEU A 245 -8.02 33.20 13.48
C LEU A 245 -8.36 34.00 14.76
N ASN A 246 -7.80 33.65 15.90
CA ASN A 246 -7.99 34.38 17.15
C ASN A 246 -7.26 35.73 17.10
N GLU A 247 -6.02 35.73 16.63
CA GLU A 247 -5.22 36.93 16.46
C GLU A 247 -5.87 37.87 15.40
N GLU A 248 -6.26 37.33 14.25
CA GLU A 248 -6.88 38.12 13.20
C GLU A 248 -8.26 38.67 13.63
N SER A 249 -9.04 37.93 14.43
CA SER A 249 -10.30 38.41 14.98
C SER A 249 -10.10 39.58 15.97
N ALA A 250 -9.09 39.48 16.86
CA ALA A 250 -8.75 40.55 17.75
C ALA A 250 -8.22 41.79 17.00
N ASN A 251 -7.43 41.58 15.96
CA ASN A 251 -6.95 42.63 15.06
C ASN A 251 -8.10 43.32 14.33
N LEU A 252 -9.08 42.57 13.82
CA LEU A 252 -10.26 43.13 13.19
C LEU A 252 -11.05 44.05 14.12
N LEU A 253 -11.34 43.58 15.36
CA LEU A 253 -12.05 44.37 16.37
C LEU A 253 -11.30 45.65 16.71
N SER A 254 -9.97 45.58 16.92
CA SER A 254 -9.12 46.73 17.15
C SER A 254 -9.16 47.73 15.99
N LEU A 255 -9.10 47.27 14.76
CA LEU A 255 -9.14 48.11 13.56
C LEU A 255 -10.53 48.78 13.38
N GLN A 256 -11.63 48.05 13.66
CA GLN A 256 -12.98 48.62 13.68
C GLN A 256 -13.13 49.72 14.70
N THR A 257 -12.64 49.50 15.91
CA THR A 257 -12.62 50.54 16.98
C THR A 257 -11.81 51.78 16.56
N ARG A 258 -10.61 51.58 15.99
CA ARG A 258 -9.82 52.69 15.43
C ARG A 258 -10.52 53.42 14.30
N GLN A 259 -11.28 52.74 13.45
CA GLN A 259 -12.05 53.35 12.41
C GLN A 259 -13.18 54.23 12.98
N GLN A 260 -13.90 53.73 14.01
CA GLN A 260 -14.94 54.50 14.68
C GLN A 260 -14.37 55.73 15.38
N LEU A 261 -13.29 55.57 16.12
CA LEU A 261 -12.60 56.72 16.77
C LEU A 261 -12.12 57.77 15.73
N GLY A 262 -11.61 57.29 14.57
CA GLY A 262 -11.17 58.16 13.50
C GLY A 262 -12.34 58.96 12.85
N THR A 263 -13.53 58.36 12.71
CA THR A 263 -14.71 59.07 12.20
C THR A 263 -15.22 60.09 13.22
N VAL A 264 -15.24 59.74 14.50
CA VAL A 264 -15.62 60.71 15.55
C VAL A 264 -14.64 61.86 15.62
N SER A 265 -13.32 61.60 15.60
CA SER A 265 -12.30 62.68 15.60
C SER A 265 -12.42 63.62 14.40
N LEU A 266 -12.72 63.05 13.20
CA LEU A 266 -12.95 63.88 12.00
C LEU A 266 -14.20 64.72 12.12
N SER A 267 -15.28 64.22 12.67
CA SER A 267 -16.53 64.97 12.93
C SER A 267 -16.29 66.13 13.93
N ILE A 268 -15.53 65.90 14.98
CA ILE A 268 -15.16 66.96 15.94
C ILE A 268 -14.32 68.01 15.24
N ALA A 269 -13.33 67.66 14.44
CA ALA A 269 -12.50 68.59 13.69
C ALA A 269 -13.35 69.45 12.76
N GLN A 270 -14.30 68.84 11.99
CA GLN A 270 -15.21 69.58 11.12
C GLN A 270 -16.13 70.53 11.88
N GLN A 271 -16.63 70.13 13.04
CA GLN A 271 -17.43 71.01 13.89
C GLN A 271 -16.58 72.22 14.42
N SER A 272 -15.34 71.97 14.76
CA SER A 272 -14.42 73.01 15.21
C SER A 272 -14.11 74.04 14.09
N GLU A 273 -13.87 73.55 12.85
CA GLU A 273 -13.70 74.43 11.68
C GLU A 273 -14.94 75.25 11.39
N GLN A 274 -16.14 74.64 11.44
CA GLN A 274 -17.39 75.35 11.29
C GLN A 274 -17.62 76.42 12.37
N ALA A 275 -17.23 76.14 13.65
CA ALA A 275 -17.31 77.11 14.71
C ALA A 275 -16.39 78.27 14.48
N ILE A 276 -15.17 78.06 14.00
CA ILE A 276 -14.22 79.13 13.63
C ILE A 276 -14.76 79.96 12.45
N LEU A 277 -15.29 79.33 11.39
CA LEU A 277 -15.88 80.02 10.26
C LEU A 277 -17.08 80.93 10.70
N ARG A 278 -17.89 80.47 11.68
CA ARG A 278 -18.98 81.29 12.24
C ARG A 278 -18.50 82.46 13.12
N LEU A 279 -17.28 82.40 13.60
CA LEU A 279 -16.71 83.51 14.41
C LEU A 279 -16.11 84.62 13.54
N PHE A 280 -15.69 84.33 12.31
CA PHE A 280 -15.09 85.25 11.35
C PHE A 280 -15.95 85.63 10.16
N GLY A 281 -17.16 85.10 10.06
CA GLY A 281 -18.20 85.43 9.06
C GLY A 281 -19.41 86.00 9.75
#